data_f5085611efb1027203df375234d1a2f0
#
_entry.id   f5085611efb1027203df375234d1a2f0
#
_cell.length_a   1.000
_cell.length_b   1.000
_cell.length_c   1.000
_cell.angle_alpha   90.00
_cell.angle_beta   90.00
_cell.angle_gamma   90.00
#
_symmetry.space_group_name_H-M   'P 1'
#
loop_
_entity.id
_entity.type
_entity.pdbx_description
1 polymer ?
#
loop_
_entity_poly.entity_id
_entity_poly.type
_entity_poly.pdbx_seq_one_letter_code
_entity_poly.pdbx_strand_id
1 'polypeptide(L)'
;MNEQEWLGADNQLGLDIWKNKYCDNSETFEHWISRISGGDEEVAALIKAKKFLFGGRILANRGLEYEGKKITLSNCYVMTPPEDSIESIFDRAGKLARTYSYGGGCGIDISRLSPKGARINNAAKETSGSISFMTLYSLVTELIGQNGRRGALMISIDCAHPDVLDFIKLKTDLNKVTKANISIRLSDEFMEAVKEHKQFRLHFKRQETGQVIESLVNAADVFRLVAETNWDYAEPGALFWDRIKSWNLLAHTPEFSFAGVNPCAEEPLPAGGSCLLGSMNLANFVNNPFSPNATFDFDEFKRCVRVAVRALNDVLEEGLPLHPLEEQRESVKAWRQIGLGIMGLGDMLIQMGLTYGSTDAVAFCHDIGFAMADTAIAASAELAHQRGAFDKCHIDEIMSTPYFKANTTEATAALVKAYGMRNSQLLTIAPTGTLSTMLGISGGIEPIYANFYERKTESLHGTDVYYKVYTPIVERYMKKHHIKDDSQLPEYFVTALTLDYHERVEMQAAWQQHIDASISSTVNVPNSFTVED
;
A
#
# COMPACT_ATOMS: atom_id res chain seq x y z
N MET A 1 -0.97 31.51 -6.09
CA MET A 1 -0.36 30.71 -4.99
C MET A 1 0.91 30.08 -5.54
N ASN A 2 2.04 30.21 -4.85
CA ASN A 2 3.26 29.49 -5.21
C ASN A 2 3.45 28.23 -4.34
N GLU A 3 4.45 27.41 -4.64
CA GLU A 3 4.73 26.16 -3.94
C GLU A 3 5.05 26.35 -2.45
N GLN A 4 5.75 27.43 -2.08
CA GLN A 4 6.10 27.72 -0.70
C GLN A 4 4.88 28.18 0.11
N GLU A 5 4.00 29.00 -0.48
CA GLU A 5 2.72 29.36 0.13
C GLU A 5 1.83 28.13 0.30
N TRP A 6 1.84 27.22 -0.70
CA TRP A 6 1.06 25.99 -0.66
C TRP A 6 1.56 25.02 0.42
N LEU A 7 2.87 24.81 0.54
CA LEU A 7 3.45 23.88 1.52
C LEU A 7 3.51 24.47 2.94
N GLY A 8 3.60 25.79 3.05
CA GLY A 8 3.84 26.53 4.30
C GLY A 8 5.23 27.16 4.30
N ALA A 9 5.33 28.41 4.77
CA ALA A 9 6.55 29.21 4.68
C ALA A 9 7.78 28.54 5.32
N ASP A 10 7.57 27.78 6.39
CA ASP A 10 8.65 27.14 7.17
C ASP A 10 8.88 25.66 6.79
N ASN A 11 8.13 25.11 5.84
CA ASN A 11 8.23 23.71 5.43
C ASN A 11 9.30 23.51 4.33
N GLN A 12 10.57 23.72 4.68
CA GLN A 12 11.69 23.56 3.76
C GLN A 12 11.83 22.13 3.25
N LEU A 13 11.62 21.12 4.11
CA LEU A 13 11.68 19.71 3.71
C LEU A 13 10.62 19.37 2.65
N GLY A 14 9.39 19.86 2.84
CA GLY A 14 8.32 19.69 1.86
C GLY A 14 8.66 20.33 0.51
N LEU A 15 9.26 21.52 0.53
CA LEU A 15 9.71 22.23 -0.67
C LEU A 15 10.80 21.46 -1.41
N ASP A 16 11.78 20.93 -0.68
CA ASP A 16 12.86 20.12 -1.25
C ASP A 16 12.33 18.81 -1.87
N ILE A 17 11.36 18.16 -1.21
CA ILE A 17 10.68 16.99 -1.75
C ILE A 17 9.94 17.33 -3.04
N TRP A 18 9.14 18.39 -3.06
CA TRP A 18 8.40 18.81 -4.23
C TRP A 18 9.34 19.10 -5.42
N LYS A 19 10.39 19.91 -5.20
CA LYS A 19 11.36 20.29 -6.23
C LYS A 19 12.15 19.12 -6.80
N ASN A 20 12.60 18.20 -5.95
CA ASN A 20 13.51 17.12 -6.37
C ASN A 20 12.80 15.84 -6.82
N LYS A 21 11.50 15.66 -6.48
CA LYS A 21 10.79 14.41 -6.79
C LYS A 21 9.58 14.58 -7.70
N TYR A 22 8.94 15.75 -7.71
CA TYR A 22 7.65 15.94 -8.37
C TYR A 22 7.61 17.08 -9.39
N CYS A 23 8.49 18.07 -9.25
CA CYS A 23 8.63 19.16 -10.19
C CYS A 23 9.52 18.73 -11.38
N ASP A 24 9.11 19.03 -12.61
CA ASP A 24 9.92 18.78 -13.82
C ASP A 24 10.57 20.07 -14.30
N ASN A 25 11.89 20.02 -14.59
CA ASN A 25 12.67 21.11 -15.23
C ASN A 25 12.33 22.51 -14.76
N SER A 26 12.14 22.73 -13.46
CA SER A 26 11.81 24.03 -12.87
C SER A 26 10.45 24.60 -13.33
N GLU A 27 9.47 23.72 -13.60
CA GLU A 27 8.10 24.17 -13.86
C GLU A 27 7.54 24.99 -12.69
N THR A 28 6.63 25.92 -12.99
CA THR A 28 5.96 26.71 -11.96
C THR A 28 4.92 25.84 -11.22
N PHE A 29 4.57 26.22 -10.01
CA PHE A 29 3.53 25.53 -9.24
C PHE A 29 2.19 25.45 -9.98
N GLU A 30 1.75 26.51 -10.64
CA GLU A 30 0.51 26.52 -11.42
C GLU A 30 0.58 25.59 -12.65
N HIS A 31 1.74 25.52 -13.31
CA HIS A 31 1.95 24.58 -14.41
C HIS A 31 1.94 23.13 -13.90
N TRP A 32 2.62 22.86 -12.76
CA TRP A 32 2.59 21.55 -12.11
C TRP A 32 1.16 21.12 -11.76
N ILE A 33 0.36 21.99 -11.13
CA ILE A 33 -1.05 21.71 -10.82
C ILE A 33 -1.84 21.39 -12.08
N SER A 34 -1.70 22.20 -13.14
CA SER A 34 -2.40 21.97 -14.42
C SER A 34 -2.03 20.63 -15.03
N ARG A 35 -0.74 20.30 -15.03
CA ARG A 35 -0.22 19.03 -15.54
C ARG A 35 -0.77 17.83 -14.77
N ILE A 36 -0.63 17.82 -13.44
CA ILE A 36 -1.04 16.67 -12.62
C ILE A 36 -2.57 16.53 -12.50
N SER A 37 -3.34 17.62 -12.64
CA SER A 37 -4.80 17.55 -12.70
C SER A 37 -5.34 17.13 -14.08
N GLY A 38 -4.49 17.11 -15.12
CA GLY A 38 -4.94 16.91 -16.50
C GLY A 38 -5.81 18.05 -17.01
N GLY A 39 -5.69 19.25 -16.43
CA GLY A 39 -6.53 20.41 -16.74
C GLY A 39 -7.93 20.38 -16.10
N ASP A 40 -8.25 19.37 -15.30
CA ASP A 40 -9.53 19.30 -14.56
C ASP A 40 -9.52 20.27 -13.37
N GLU A 41 -10.41 21.27 -13.40
CA GLU A 41 -10.48 22.32 -12.38
C GLU A 41 -10.90 21.80 -11.00
N GLU A 42 -11.78 20.80 -10.92
CA GLU A 42 -12.20 20.21 -9.65
C GLU A 42 -11.06 19.45 -9.00
N VAL A 43 -10.31 18.66 -9.79
CA VAL A 43 -9.11 17.94 -9.31
C VAL A 43 -8.04 18.94 -8.88
N ALA A 44 -7.78 20.00 -9.66
CA ALA A 44 -6.85 21.08 -9.32
C ALA A 44 -7.23 21.76 -7.99
N ALA A 45 -8.52 22.01 -7.79
CA ALA A 45 -9.04 22.60 -6.54
C ALA A 45 -8.80 21.70 -5.33
N LEU A 46 -9.02 20.37 -5.45
CA LEU A 46 -8.75 19.42 -4.38
C LEU A 46 -7.27 19.36 -4.02
N ILE A 47 -6.37 19.38 -5.01
CA ILE A 47 -4.93 19.38 -4.81
C ILE A 47 -4.48 20.68 -4.14
N LYS A 48 -4.94 21.84 -4.62
CA LYS A 48 -4.65 23.16 -4.03
C LYS A 48 -5.13 23.24 -2.58
N ALA A 49 -6.28 22.66 -2.26
CA ALA A 49 -6.82 22.57 -0.90
C ALA A 49 -6.15 21.49 -0.04
N LYS A 50 -5.21 20.73 -0.59
CA LYS A 50 -4.55 19.57 0.07
C LYS A 50 -5.54 18.52 0.59
N LYS A 51 -6.72 18.40 0.00
CA LYS A 51 -7.74 17.43 0.35
C LYS A 51 -7.49 16.07 -0.28
N PHE A 52 -6.82 16.06 -1.44
CA PHE A 52 -6.45 14.88 -2.20
C PHE A 52 -5.11 15.08 -2.88
N LEU A 53 -4.28 14.03 -2.90
CA LEU A 53 -3.10 13.95 -3.76
C LEU A 53 -3.05 12.60 -4.48
N PHE A 54 -2.61 12.63 -5.71
CA PHE A 54 -2.21 11.42 -6.43
C PHE A 54 -0.96 10.78 -5.83
N GLY A 55 -0.77 9.50 -6.10
CA GLY A 55 0.46 8.78 -5.79
C GLY A 55 1.69 9.39 -6.48
N GLY A 56 2.87 9.16 -5.90
CA GLY A 56 4.09 9.86 -6.29
C GLY A 56 4.47 9.72 -7.77
N ARG A 57 4.10 8.62 -8.44
CA ARG A 57 4.37 8.44 -9.89
C ARG A 57 3.51 9.35 -10.75
N ILE A 58 2.26 9.54 -10.40
CA ILE A 58 1.36 10.45 -11.11
C ILE A 58 1.85 11.89 -10.94
N LEU A 59 2.17 12.29 -9.68
CA LEU A 59 2.70 13.63 -9.41
C LEU A 59 3.98 13.96 -10.18
N ALA A 60 4.86 12.96 -10.34
CA ALA A 60 6.13 13.12 -11.05
C ALA A 60 5.98 13.05 -12.58
N ASN A 61 5.09 12.21 -13.10
CA ASN A 61 5.16 11.77 -14.50
C ASN A 61 3.97 12.17 -15.37
N ARG A 62 2.76 12.40 -14.81
CA ARG A 62 1.59 12.74 -15.62
C ARG A 62 1.85 13.96 -16.49
N GLY A 63 1.54 13.87 -17.77
CA GLY A 63 1.73 14.93 -18.77
C GLY A 63 3.15 15.03 -19.33
N LEU A 64 4.09 14.14 -18.94
CA LEU A 64 5.47 14.11 -19.47
C LEU A 64 5.70 13.04 -20.53
N GLU A 65 4.73 12.21 -20.84
CA GLU A 65 4.80 11.16 -21.86
C GLU A 65 5.02 11.71 -23.26
N TYR A 66 4.56 12.93 -23.54
CA TYR A 66 4.72 13.61 -24.83
C TYR A 66 6.16 14.03 -25.13
N GLU A 67 7.05 14.01 -24.14
CA GLU A 67 8.47 14.34 -24.29
C GLU A 67 9.33 13.11 -24.71
N GLY A 68 8.69 11.98 -25.08
CA GLY A 68 9.38 10.75 -25.45
C GLY A 68 10.03 10.00 -24.27
N LYS A 69 9.74 10.41 -23.04
CA LYS A 69 10.19 9.74 -21.81
C LYS A 69 9.52 8.37 -21.68
N LYS A 70 10.33 7.34 -21.35
CA LYS A 70 9.81 6.00 -21.02
C LYS A 70 9.41 5.94 -19.55
N ILE A 71 8.16 6.25 -19.27
CA ILE A 71 7.59 6.38 -17.92
C ILE A 71 6.30 5.58 -17.79
N THR A 72 5.91 5.29 -16.56
CA THR A 72 4.57 4.80 -16.21
C THR A 72 3.92 5.74 -15.20
N LEU A 73 2.59 5.76 -15.17
CA LEU A 73 1.80 6.46 -14.14
C LEU A 73 1.50 5.57 -12.92
N SER A 74 1.70 4.24 -13.05
CA SER A 74 1.50 3.29 -11.97
C SER A 74 2.73 3.19 -11.07
N ASN A 75 2.51 3.13 -9.76
CA ASN A 75 3.59 3.00 -8.78
C ASN A 75 4.21 1.60 -8.78
N CYS A 76 3.38 0.57 -8.82
CA CYS A 76 3.79 -0.81 -8.66
C CYS A 76 2.98 -1.75 -9.56
N TYR A 77 3.49 -2.98 -9.70
CA TYR A 77 2.89 -4.05 -10.49
C TYR A 77 3.02 -5.37 -9.76
N VAL A 78 2.09 -6.30 -10.02
CA VAL A 78 2.26 -7.71 -9.68
C VAL A 78 2.56 -8.48 -10.95
N MET A 79 3.71 -9.15 -10.96
CA MET A 79 4.16 -9.93 -12.10
C MET A 79 3.38 -11.25 -12.19
N THR A 80 3.20 -11.74 -13.39
CA THR A 80 2.75 -13.13 -13.58
C THR A 80 3.76 -14.05 -12.89
N PRO A 81 3.34 -14.94 -11.96
CA PRO A 81 4.26 -15.89 -11.33
C PRO A 81 5.02 -16.72 -12.36
N PRO A 82 6.32 -16.99 -12.14
CA PRO A 82 7.08 -17.85 -13.05
C PRO A 82 6.54 -19.28 -13.03
N GLU A 83 6.47 -19.89 -14.20
CA GLU A 83 6.31 -21.34 -14.29
C GLU A 83 7.65 -22.02 -13.96
N ASP A 84 7.60 -23.31 -13.59
CA ASP A 84 8.76 -24.10 -13.15
C ASP A 84 9.68 -24.51 -14.30
N SER A 85 10.17 -23.51 -15.05
CA SER A 85 11.13 -23.68 -16.15
C SER A 85 12.15 -22.54 -16.18
N ILE A 86 13.35 -22.85 -16.67
CA ILE A 86 14.44 -21.86 -16.80
C ILE A 86 13.99 -20.69 -17.68
N GLU A 87 13.32 -20.99 -18.77
CA GLU A 87 12.83 -19.99 -19.73
C GLU A 87 11.90 -18.99 -19.04
N SER A 88 10.92 -19.50 -18.27
CA SER A 88 9.96 -18.67 -17.55
C SER A 88 10.62 -17.85 -16.44
N ILE A 89 11.53 -18.45 -15.67
CA ILE A 89 12.25 -17.78 -14.59
C ILE A 89 13.07 -16.60 -15.13
N PHE A 90 13.81 -16.79 -16.22
CA PHE A 90 14.64 -15.73 -16.82
C PHE A 90 13.81 -14.71 -17.61
N ASP A 91 12.70 -15.13 -18.26
CA ASP A 91 11.73 -14.19 -18.84
C ASP A 91 11.18 -13.23 -17.77
N ARG A 92 10.82 -13.75 -16.58
CA ARG A 92 10.38 -12.88 -15.46
C ARG A 92 11.48 -11.91 -15.02
N ALA A 93 12.73 -12.33 -14.95
CA ALA A 93 13.86 -11.44 -14.64
C ALA A 93 13.99 -10.30 -15.68
N GLY A 94 13.86 -10.60 -16.96
CA GLY A 94 13.83 -9.60 -18.04
C GLY A 94 12.66 -8.64 -17.95
N LYS A 95 11.46 -9.13 -17.62
CA LYS A 95 10.24 -8.33 -17.43
C LYS A 95 10.31 -7.45 -16.17
N LEU A 96 10.91 -7.93 -15.09
CA LEU A 96 11.23 -7.12 -13.91
C LEU A 96 12.13 -5.95 -14.29
N ALA A 97 13.26 -6.21 -14.99
CA ALA A 97 14.18 -5.19 -15.45
C ALA A 97 13.47 -4.14 -16.32
N ARG A 98 12.60 -4.58 -17.24
CA ARG A 98 11.81 -3.71 -18.09
C ARG A 98 10.87 -2.81 -17.28
N THR A 99 10.14 -3.38 -16.31
CA THR A 99 9.20 -2.62 -15.46
C THR A 99 9.93 -1.60 -14.60
N TYR A 100 11.07 -1.98 -14.01
CA TYR A 100 11.91 -1.04 -13.24
C TYR A 100 12.42 0.12 -14.10
N SER A 101 12.82 -0.14 -15.35
CA SER A 101 13.30 0.90 -16.25
C SER A 101 12.26 1.98 -16.58
N TYR A 102 10.97 1.71 -16.38
CA TYR A 102 9.87 2.67 -16.50
C TYR A 102 9.46 3.29 -15.15
N GLY A 103 10.10 2.87 -14.07
CA GLY A 103 9.88 3.40 -12.74
C GLY A 103 8.86 2.65 -11.88
N GLY A 104 8.34 1.51 -12.33
CA GLY A 104 7.43 0.66 -11.54
C GLY A 104 8.18 -0.18 -10.51
N GLY A 105 7.60 -0.39 -9.31
CA GLY A 105 7.99 -1.45 -8.38
C GLY A 105 7.30 -2.77 -8.76
N CYS A 106 7.78 -3.91 -8.27
CA CYS A 106 7.21 -5.21 -8.61
C CYS A 106 6.98 -6.11 -7.40
N GLY A 107 5.91 -6.90 -7.45
CA GLY A 107 5.73 -8.07 -6.62
C GLY A 107 5.75 -9.34 -7.46
N ILE A 108 6.31 -10.43 -6.95
CA ILE A 108 6.38 -11.73 -7.61
C ILE A 108 6.17 -12.86 -6.59
N ASP A 109 5.33 -13.81 -6.92
CA ASP A 109 5.14 -15.02 -6.13
C ASP A 109 5.93 -16.18 -6.73
N ILE A 110 6.65 -16.92 -5.89
CA ILE A 110 7.53 -18.02 -6.30
C ILE A 110 7.01 -19.40 -5.92
N SER A 111 5.77 -19.49 -5.44
CA SER A 111 5.18 -20.74 -4.96
C SER A 111 5.04 -21.84 -6.01
N ARG A 112 5.14 -21.47 -7.30
CA ARG A 112 5.09 -22.45 -8.42
C ARG A 112 6.43 -23.07 -8.77
N LEU A 113 7.54 -22.56 -8.22
CA LEU A 113 8.88 -23.07 -8.49
C LEU A 113 9.15 -24.33 -7.66
N SER A 114 9.79 -25.32 -8.27
CA SER A 114 10.16 -26.57 -7.58
C SER A 114 11.04 -26.31 -6.35
N PRO A 115 10.77 -27.03 -5.24
CA PRO A 115 11.59 -26.96 -4.05
C PRO A 115 12.97 -27.59 -4.29
N LYS A 116 13.93 -27.25 -3.43
CA LYS A 116 15.29 -27.76 -3.44
C LYS A 116 15.32 -29.30 -3.47
N GLY A 117 16.15 -29.86 -4.33
CA GLY A 117 16.29 -31.32 -4.49
C GLY A 117 15.19 -31.98 -5.34
N ALA A 118 14.25 -31.23 -5.90
CA ALA A 118 13.30 -31.78 -6.86
C ALA A 118 14.04 -32.27 -8.13
N ARG A 119 13.64 -33.42 -8.67
CA ARG A 119 14.25 -34.01 -9.87
C ARG A 119 13.93 -33.16 -11.10
N ILE A 120 14.95 -32.89 -11.89
CA ILE A 120 14.84 -32.18 -13.17
C ILE A 120 15.50 -32.99 -14.30
N ASN A 121 15.02 -32.79 -15.51
CA ASN A 121 15.46 -33.54 -16.69
C ASN A 121 16.59 -32.80 -17.44
N ASN A 122 17.59 -32.32 -16.72
CA ASN A 122 18.76 -31.68 -17.31
C ASN A 122 20.07 -32.20 -16.71
N ALA A 123 21.20 -31.60 -17.05
CA ALA A 123 22.54 -32.01 -16.59
C ALA A 123 22.71 -31.98 -15.06
N ALA A 124 21.96 -31.12 -14.35
CA ALA A 124 22.06 -30.98 -12.90
C ALA A 124 21.32 -32.07 -12.12
N LYS A 125 20.36 -32.77 -12.76
CA LYS A 125 19.50 -33.81 -12.19
C LYS A 125 18.54 -33.35 -11.08
N GLU A 126 18.91 -32.36 -10.29
CA GLU A 126 18.09 -31.79 -9.20
C GLU A 126 18.16 -30.27 -9.26
N THR A 127 17.06 -29.61 -8.90
CA THR A 127 16.99 -28.13 -8.81
C THR A 127 17.65 -27.62 -7.53
N SER A 128 18.23 -26.43 -7.60
CA SER A 128 18.73 -25.68 -6.45
C SER A 128 17.61 -25.10 -5.55
N GLY A 129 16.36 -25.18 -6.01
CA GLY A 129 15.17 -24.73 -5.26
C GLY A 129 14.71 -23.31 -5.57
N SER A 130 13.50 -23.00 -5.11
CA SER A 130 12.85 -21.71 -5.33
C SER A 130 13.67 -20.53 -4.76
N ILE A 131 14.32 -20.74 -3.62
CA ILE A 131 15.08 -19.71 -2.90
C ILE A 131 16.30 -19.24 -3.71
N SER A 132 16.95 -20.11 -4.47
CA SER A 132 18.12 -19.74 -5.26
C SER A 132 17.79 -18.72 -6.36
N PHE A 133 16.58 -18.77 -6.92
CA PHE A 133 16.13 -17.81 -7.95
C PHE A 133 15.75 -16.45 -7.40
N MET A 134 15.51 -16.34 -6.10
CA MET A 134 15.32 -15.03 -5.44
C MET A 134 16.57 -14.15 -5.57
N THR A 135 17.75 -14.75 -5.57
CA THR A 135 19.04 -14.04 -5.77
C THR A 135 19.08 -13.38 -7.14
N LEU A 136 18.60 -14.06 -8.20
CA LEU A 136 18.49 -13.48 -9.54
C LEU A 136 17.59 -12.26 -9.54
N TYR A 137 16.39 -12.36 -8.96
CA TYR A 137 15.43 -11.25 -8.93
C TYR A 137 15.93 -10.07 -8.09
N SER A 138 16.57 -10.34 -6.96
CA SER A 138 17.21 -9.31 -6.12
C SER A 138 18.34 -8.60 -6.87
N LEU A 139 19.18 -9.33 -7.62
CA LEU A 139 20.24 -8.76 -8.44
C LEU A 139 19.69 -7.85 -9.54
N VAL A 140 18.63 -8.26 -10.24
CA VAL A 140 17.96 -7.43 -11.25
C VAL A 140 17.46 -6.12 -10.63
N THR A 141 16.87 -6.19 -9.43
CA THR A 141 16.39 -5.02 -8.69
C THR A 141 17.53 -4.07 -8.31
N GLU A 142 18.70 -4.60 -8.00
CA GLU A 142 19.89 -3.79 -7.69
C GLU A 142 20.48 -3.10 -8.91
N LEU A 143 20.54 -3.82 -10.04
CA LEU A 143 21.18 -3.34 -11.27
C LEU A 143 20.40 -2.25 -11.99
N ILE A 144 19.06 -2.28 -11.92
CA ILE A 144 18.20 -1.34 -12.62
C ILE A 144 17.86 -0.15 -11.73
N GLY A 145 18.65 0.91 -11.85
CA GLY A 145 18.44 2.18 -11.14
C GLY A 145 17.25 2.97 -11.69
N GLN A 146 16.61 3.78 -10.85
CA GLN A 146 15.49 4.66 -11.17
C GLN A 146 15.80 6.10 -10.75
N ASN A 147 16.79 6.74 -11.37
CA ASN A 147 17.18 8.14 -11.11
C ASN A 147 17.28 8.47 -9.59
N GLY A 148 18.23 7.83 -8.91
CA GLY A 148 18.43 7.99 -7.46
C GLY A 148 17.50 7.16 -6.56
N ARG A 149 16.56 6.38 -7.13
CA ARG A 149 15.78 5.34 -6.45
C ARG A 149 16.24 3.96 -6.93
N ARG A 150 16.25 2.99 -6.03
CA ARG A 150 16.41 1.57 -6.38
C ARG A 150 15.05 1.01 -6.77
N GLY A 151 15.03 -0.07 -7.57
CA GLY A 151 13.83 -0.86 -7.77
C GLY A 151 13.26 -1.33 -6.43
N ALA A 152 11.95 -1.49 -6.34
CA ALA A 152 11.29 -2.06 -5.18
C ALA A 152 10.72 -3.43 -5.57
N LEU A 153 11.01 -4.46 -4.78
CA LEU A 153 10.61 -5.83 -5.02
C LEU A 153 9.97 -6.44 -3.77
N MET A 154 8.86 -7.13 -3.95
CA MET A 154 8.28 -8.07 -3.00
C MET A 154 8.39 -9.47 -3.58
N ILE A 155 8.88 -10.42 -2.79
CA ILE A 155 8.83 -11.85 -3.13
C ILE A 155 7.96 -12.55 -2.09
N SER A 156 6.95 -13.30 -2.55
CA SER A 156 6.09 -14.09 -1.67
C SER A 156 6.17 -15.59 -1.96
N ILE A 157 5.87 -16.39 -0.94
CA ILE A 157 5.77 -17.85 -1.02
C ILE A 157 4.57 -18.34 -0.22
N ASP A 158 3.97 -19.45 -0.65
CA ASP A 158 2.91 -20.14 0.08
C ASP A 158 3.45 -20.85 1.33
N CYS A 159 2.72 -20.78 2.45
CA CYS A 159 3.12 -21.45 3.69
C CYS A 159 3.19 -22.99 3.58
N ALA A 160 2.51 -23.58 2.60
CA ALA A 160 2.56 -25.01 2.34
C ALA A 160 3.76 -25.44 1.45
N HIS A 161 4.55 -24.48 0.93
CA HIS A 161 5.68 -24.81 0.07
C HIS A 161 6.82 -25.49 0.85
N PRO A 162 7.45 -26.58 0.33
CA PRO A 162 8.53 -27.28 1.04
C PRO A 162 9.75 -26.43 1.39
N ASP A 163 10.05 -25.38 0.60
CA ASP A 163 11.16 -24.45 0.88
C ASP A 163 10.79 -23.34 1.89
N VAL A 164 9.60 -23.34 2.49
CA VAL A 164 9.14 -22.23 3.36
C VAL A 164 10.04 -22.00 4.55
N LEU A 165 10.61 -23.06 5.15
CA LEU A 165 11.53 -22.93 6.29
C LEU A 165 12.85 -22.21 5.90
N ASP A 166 13.37 -22.51 4.71
CA ASP A 166 14.54 -21.82 4.18
C ASP A 166 14.20 -20.37 3.79
N PHE A 167 12.99 -20.14 3.30
CA PHE A 167 12.47 -18.79 3.01
C PHE A 167 12.40 -17.92 4.27
N ILE A 168 11.84 -18.43 5.37
CA ILE A 168 11.75 -17.71 6.64
C ILE A 168 13.13 -17.28 7.11
N LYS A 169 14.12 -18.17 7.07
CA LYS A 169 15.48 -17.93 7.53
C LYS A 169 16.33 -17.09 6.58
N LEU A 170 15.85 -16.77 5.38
CA LEU A 170 16.67 -16.16 4.33
C LEU A 170 17.34 -14.86 4.78
N LYS A 171 16.62 -13.99 5.49
CA LYS A 171 17.09 -12.67 5.94
C LYS A 171 18.02 -12.72 7.16
N THR A 172 18.21 -13.88 7.78
CA THR A 172 19.23 -14.03 8.81
C THR A 172 20.64 -13.89 8.23
N ASP A 173 20.82 -14.12 6.92
CA ASP A 173 22.01 -13.75 6.18
C ASP A 173 21.78 -12.39 5.48
N LEU A 174 22.30 -11.33 6.09
CA LEU A 174 22.12 -9.95 5.61
C LEU A 174 22.74 -9.66 4.23
N ASN A 175 23.50 -10.61 3.66
CA ASN A 175 24.10 -10.49 2.33
C ASN A 175 23.21 -11.12 1.24
N LYS A 176 22.14 -11.83 1.62
CA LYS A 176 21.25 -12.51 0.66
C LYS A 176 19.98 -11.69 0.41
N VAL A 177 19.58 -11.64 -0.86
CA VAL A 177 18.31 -11.03 -1.29
C VAL A 177 18.07 -9.64 -0.66
N THR A 178 19.11 -8.80 -0.69
CA THR A 178 19.14 -7.49 0.00
C THR A 178 18.22 -6.44 -0.62
N LYS A 179 17.66 -6.69 -1.82
CA LYS A 179 16.84 -5.73 -2.59
C LYS A 179 15.39 -6.18 -2.76
N ALA A 180 14.94 -7.10 -1.94
CA ALA A 180 13.53 -7.52 -1.92
C ALA A 180 13.01 -7.58 -0.49
N ASN A 181 11.77 -7.14 -0.29
CA ASN A 181 10.96 -7.51 0.86
C ASN A 181 10.45 -8.93 0.66
N ILE A 182 10.28 -9.68 1.71
CA ILE A 182 9.77 -11.05 1.65
C ILE A 182 8.54 -11.23 2.53
N SER A 183 7.55 -12.00 2.05
CA SER A 183 6.31 -12.26 2.80
C SER A 183 5.81 -13.69 2.57
N ILE A 184 5.18 -14.27 3.59
CA ILE A 184 4.58 -15.60 3.53
C ILE A 184 3.07 -15.46 3.35
N ARG A 185 2.49 -16.20 2.43
CA ARG A 185 1.04 -16.31 2.27
C ARG A 185 0.52 -17.37 3.23
N LEU A 186 -0.07 -16.94 4.33
CA LEU A 186 -0.63 -17.79 5.38
C LEU A 186 -2.08 -18.16 5.02
N SER A 187 -2.37 -19.47 5.00
CA SER A 187 -3.74 -19.98 4.83
C SER A 187 -4.48 -20.05 6.16
N ASP A 188 -5.81 -20.03 6.14
CA ASP A 188 -6.65 -20.25 7.34
C ASP A 188 -6.36 -21.66 7.91
N GLU A 189 -6.18 -22.68 7.06
CA GLU A 189 -5.79 -24.04 7.48
C GLU A 189 -4.48 -24.06 8.28
N PHE A 190 -3.46 -23.31 7.82
CA PHE A 190 -2.20 -23.18 8.56
C PHE A 190 -2.41 -22.50 9.90
N MET A 191 -3.16 -21.40 9.95
CA MET A 191 -3.41 -20.65 11.18
C MET A 191 -4.25 -21.45 12.20
N GLU A 192 -5.20 -22.26 11.75
CA GLU A 192 -5.92 -23.20 12.59
C GLU A 192 -4.99 -24.27 13.16
N ALA A 193 -4.10 -24.83 12.32
CA ALA A 193 -3.10 -25.79 12.76
C ALA A 193 -2.12 -25.19 13.78
N VAL A 194 -1.74 -23.91 13.64
CA VAL A 194 -0.94 -23.15 14.63
C VAL A 194 -1.69 -23.10 15.97
N LYS A 195 -2.95 -22.66 15.96
CA LYS A 195 -3.79 -22.49 17.16
C LYS A 195 -4.01 -23.81 17.89
N GLU A 196 -4.15 -24.90 17.14
CA GLU A 196 -4.42 -26.24 17.69
C GLU A 196 -3.15 -27.08 17.92
N HIS A 197 -1.95 -26.50 17.71
CA HIS A 197 -0.65 -27.18 17.80
C HIS A 197 -0.56 -28.48 16.98
N LYS A 198 -1.18 -28.48 15.80
CA LYS A 198 -1.22 -29.63 14.89
C LYS A 198 -0.04 -29.65 13.91
N GLN A 199 0.13 -30.85 13.31
CA GLN A 199 1.00 -31.01 12.15
C GLN A 199 0.35 -30.35 10.94
N PHE A 200 1.20 -29.69 10.13
CA PHE A 200 0.82 -29.10 8.86
C PHE A 200 1.63 -29.73 7.74
N ARG A 201 0.99 -29.98 6.61
CA ARG A 201 1.61 -30.64 5.47
C ARG A 201 2.22 -29.61 4.53
N LEU A 202 3.53 -29.64 4.40
CA LEU A 202 4.23 -29.00 3.29
C LEU A 202 4.13 -29.92 2.08
N HIS A 203 3.77 -29.40 0.91
CA HIS A 203 3.64 -30.21 -0.29
C HIS A 203 3.87 -29.43 -1.58
N PHE A 204 4.43 -30.11 -2.56
CA PHE A 204 4.60 -29.61 -3.91
C PHE A 204 4.45 -30.76 -4.91
N LYS A 205 3.68 -30.53 -5.97
CA LYS A 205 3.57 -31.47 -7.07
C LYS A 205 4.16 -30.85 -8.33
N ARG A 206 5.26 -31.42 -8.80
CA ARG A 206 5.92 -30.94 -10.00
C ARG A 206 5.10 -31.32 -11.24
N GLN A 207 4.72 -30.34 -12.05
CA GLN A 207 3.84 -30.56 -13.22
C GLN A 207 4.53 -31.42 -14.29
N GLU A 208 5.81 -31.15 -14.58
CA GLU A 208 6.55 -31.82 -15.64
C GLU A 208 6.79 -33.31 -15.36
N THR A 209 7.16 -33.68 -14.13
CA THR A 209 7.55 -35.05 -13.76
C THR A 209 6.48 -35.82 -13.00
N GLY A 210 5.44 -35.13 -12.53
CA GLY A 210 4.45 -35.69 -11.60
C GLY A 210 5.01 -36.00 -10.20
N GLN A 211 6.28 -35.67 -9.91
CA GLN A 211 6.90 -35.90 -8.60
C GLN A 211 6.14 -35.14 -7.52
N VAL A 212 5.80 -35.84 -6.44
CA VAL A 212 5.22 -35.25 -5.22
C VAL A 212 6.31 -35.19 -4.16
N ILE A 213 6.49 -34.04 -3.56
CA ILE A 213 7.41 -33.76 -2.45
C ILE A 213 6.57 -33.30 -1.27
N GLU A 214 6.63 -34.05 -0.18
CA GLU A 214 5.81 -33.83 1.00
C GLU A 214 6.65 -33.98 2.27
N SER A 215 6.32 -33.18 3.28
CA SER A 215 6.80 -33.34 4.64
C SER A 215 5.77 -32.82 5.64
N LEU A 216 5.85 -33.28 6.88
CA LEU A 216 5.03 -32.79 7.98
C LEU A 216 5.89 -31.93 8.89
N VAL A 217 5.35 -30.78 9.29
CA VAL A 217 5.97 -29.86 10.25
C VAL A 217 4.98 -29.52 11.36
N ASN A 218 5.44 -29.20 12.54
CA ASN A 218 4.57 -28.62 13.55
C ASN A 218 4.25 -27.17 13.16
N ALA A 219 2.98 -26.83 12.98
CA ALA A 219 2.57 -25.51 12.53
C ALA A 219 2.96 -24.41 13.53
N ALA A 220 2.83 -24.67 14.84
CA ALA A 220 3.21 -23.72 15.88
C ALA A 220 4.72 -23.44 15.88
N ASP A 221 5.56 -24.45 15.62
CA ASP A 221 7.01 -24.26 15.53
C ASP A 221 7.39 -23.41 14.31
N VAL A 222 6.69 -23.62 13.17
CA VAL A 222 6.91 -22.78 11.97
C VAL A 222 6.49 -21.33 12.23
N PHE A 223 5.33 -21.12 12.86
CA PHE A 223 4.86 -19.77 13.18
C PHE A 223 5.76 -19.08 14.20
N ARG A 224 6.25 -19.81 15.22
CA ARG A 224 7.25 -19.31 16.14
C ARG A 224 8.52 -18.88 15.41
N LEU A 225 9.01 -19.66 14.45
CA LEU A 225 10.16 -19.29 13.63
C LEU A 225 9.91 -18.02 12.82
N VAL A 226 8.70 -17.82 12.29
CA VAL A 226 8.31 -16.56 11.64
C VAL A 226 8.39 -15.40 12.62
N ALA A 227 7.84 -15.56 13.84
CA ALA A 227 7.86 -14.52 14.87
C ALA A 227 9.29 -14.18 15.30
N GLU A 228 10.13 -15.17 15.57
CA GLU A 228 11.55 -15.00 15.93
C GLU A 228 12.32 -14.24 14.85
N THR A 229 12.16 -14.64 13.59
CA THR A 229 12.85 -14.01 12.46
C THR A 229 12.34 -12.58 12.23
N ASN A 230 11.02 -12.37 12.32
CA ASN A 230 10.44 -11.03 12.21
C ASN A 230 10.89 -10.12 13.36
N TRP A 231 10.98 -10.63 14.59
CA TRP A 231 11.48 -9.90 15.75
C TRP A 231 12.92 -9.42 15.54
N ASP A 232 13.80 -10.28 15.01
CA ASP A 232 15.23 -9.97 14.77
C ASP A 232 15.46 -9.07 13.55
N TYR A 233 14.70 -9.27 12.47
CA TYR A 233 14.99 -8.70 11.14
C TYR A 233 13.82 -7.91 10.52
N ALA A 234 12.68 -7.81 11.18
CA ALA A 234 11.43 -7.23 10.67
C ALA A 234 10.89 -7.91 9.39
N GLU A 235 11.37 -9.10 9.08
CA GLU A 235 10.96 -9.94 7.94
C GLU A 235 11.03 -11.43 8.33
N PRO A 236 10.22 -12.31 7.70
CA PRO A 236 9.25 -12.05 6.64
C PRO A 236 7.96 -11.38 7.13
N GLY A 237 7.25 -10.72 6.21
CA GLY A 237 5.88 -10.25 6.46
C GLY A 237 4.89 -11.40 6.38
N ALA A 238 3.69 -11.19 6.95
CA ALA A 238 2.58 -12.14 6.93
C ALA A 238 1.44 -11.62 6.05
N LEU A 239 0.98 -12.43 5.11
CA LEU A 239 -0.17 -12.16 4.26
C LEU A 239 -1.26 -13.20 4.58
N PHE A 240 -2.34 -12.80 5.23
CA PHE A 240 -3.48 -13.68 5.53
C PHE A 240 -4.28 -13.93 4.26
N TRP A 241 -3.78 -14.89 3.46
CA TRP A 241 -4.11 -15.01 2.05
C TRP A 241 -5.57 -15.37 1.79
N ASP A 242 -6.19 -16.20 2.63
CA ASP A 242 -7.59 -16.55 2.48
C ASP A 242 -8.51 -15.38 2.85
N ARG A 243 -8.10 -14.52 3.80
CA ARG A 243 -8.79 -13.26 4.09
C ARG A 243 -8.72 -12.30 2.91
N ILE A 244 -7.54 -12.14 2.31
CA ILE A 244 -7.35 -11.32 1.10
C ILE A 244 -8.25 -11.82 -0.03
N LYS A 245 -8.32 -13.13 -0.27
CA LYS A 245 -9.16 -13.72 -1.33
C LYS A 245 -10.65 -13.56 -1.08
N SER A 246 -11.10 -13.57 0.18
CA SER A 246 -12.52 -13.56 0.53
C SER A 246 -13.10 -12.16 0.76
N TRP A 247 -12.26 -11.15 1.06
CA TRP A 247 -12.70 -9.80 1.44
C TRP A 247 -12.35 -8.77 0.35
N ASN A 248 -13.03 -8.86 -0.78
CA ASN A 248 -12.91 -7.92 -1.90
C ASN A 248 -14.12 -8.01 -2.82
N LEU A 249 -14.22 -7.10 -3.78
CA LEU A 249 -15.33 -7.03 -4.75
C LEU A 249 -15.36 -8.20 -5.74
N LEU A 250 -14.23 -8.86 -5.98
CA LEU A 250 -14.10 -9.94 -6.97
C LEU A 250 -14.03 -11.35 -6.35
N ALA A 251 -14.27 -11.46 -5.03
CA ALA A 251 -14.13 -12.72 -4.30
C ALA A 251 -14.94 -13.90 -4.89
N HIS A 252 -16.04 -13.61 -5.57
CA HIS A 252 -16.90 -14.62 -6.20
C HIS A 252 -16.81 -14.64 -7.73
N THR A 253 -15.88 -13.88 -8.34
CA THR A 253 -15.68 -13.86 -9.80
C THR A 253 -14.84 -15.06 -10.24
N PRO A 254 -15.37 -16.00 -11.05
CA PRO A 254 -14.73 -17.29 -11.30
C PRO A 254 -13.36 -17.21 -11.98
N GLU A 255 -13.18 -16.25 -12.89
CA GLU A 255 -11.93 -16.07 -13.65
C GLU A 255 -10.92 -15.15 -12.97
N PHE A 256 -11.26 -14.61 -11.78
CA PHE A 256 -10.36 -13.73 -11.04
C PHE A 256 -9.50 -14.51 -10.03
N SER A 257 -8.23 -14.16 -9.98
CA SER A 257 -7.34 -14.61 -8.91
C SER A 257 -6.23 -13.60 -8.67
N PHE A 258 -5.88 -13.40 -7.41
CA PHE A 258 -4.67 -12.65 -7.07
C PHE A 258 -3.43 -13.46 -7.37
N ALA A 259 -2.45 -12.84 -8.04
CA ALA A 259 -1.15 -13.43 -8.35
C ALA A 259 -0.10 -13.16 -7.27
N GLY A 260 -0.28 -12.10 -6.51
CA GLY A 260 0.64 -11.66 -5.45
C GLY A 260 0.24 -10.29 -4.91
N VAL A 261 1.18 -9.63 -4.24
CA VAL A 261 1.05 -8.27 -3.72
C VAL A 261 2.18 -7.38 -4.23
N ASN A 262 1.97 -6.06 -4.23
CA ASN A 262 2.99 -5.06 -4.53
C ASN A 262 4.08 -4.98 -3.43
N PRO A 263 5.16 -4.20 -3.60
CA PRO A 263 6.27 -4.14 -2.64
C PRO A 263 5.91 -3.77 -1.19
N CYS A 264 4.85 -3.00 -0.98
CA CYS A 264 4.39 -2.59 0.36
C CYS A 264 3.19 -3.41 0.86
N ALA A 265 2.75 -4.41 0.08
CA ALA A 265 1.68 -5.36 0.38
C ALA A 265 0.26 -4.79 0.54
N GLU A 266 0.04 -3.50 0.22
CA GLU A 266 -1.28 -2.88 0.28
C GLU A 266 -2.16 -3.20 -0.93
N GLU A 267 -1.58 -3.66 -2.04
CA GLU A 267 -2.29 -3.98 -3.29
C GLU A 267 -2.11 -5.45 -3.68
N PRO A 268 -3.00 -6.34 -3.24
CA PRO A 268 -3.15 -7.64 -3.89
C PRO A 268 -3.73 -7.43 -5.29
N LEU A 269 -3.07 -8.01 -6.29
CA LEU A 269 -3.39 -7.77 -7.70
C LEU A 269 -3.35 -9.08 -8.50
N PRO A 270 -4.11 -9.17 -9.61
CA PRO A 270 -3.97 -10.26 -10.58
C PRO A 270 -2.63 -10.17 -11.31
N ALA A 271 -2.31 -11.20 -12.07
CA ALA A 271 -1.12 -11.22 -12.93
C ALA A 271 -1.14 -10.03 -13.91
N GLY A 272 -0.07 -9.27 -13.96
CA GLY A 272 0.04 -8.03 -14.75
C GLY A 272 -0.72 -6.84 -14.19
N GLY A 273 -1.40 -6.98 -13.06
CA GLY A 273 -2.13 -5.89 -12.42
C GLY A 273 -1.21 -4.76 -11.96
N SER A 274 -1.73 -3.54 -11.95
CA SER A 274 -0.98 -2.35 -11.54
C SER A 274 -1.69 -1.57 -10.43
N CYS A 275 -0.87 -0.91 -9.62
CA CYS A 275 -1.24 -0.08 -8.50
C CYS A 275 -1.27 1.38 -8.95
N LEU A 276 -2.46 2.00 -9.00
CA LEU A 276 -2.66 3.40 -9.37
C LEU A 276 -3.24 4.16 -8.18
N LEU A 277 -2.38 4.90 -7.48
CA LEU A 277 -2.67 5.39 -6.13
C LEU A 277 -3.10 6.86 -6.07
N GLY A 278 -3.98 7.14 -5.13
CA GLY A 278 -4.30 8.46 -4.61
C GLY A 278 -4.66 8.41 -3.13
N SER A 279 -4.60 9.52 -2.43
CA SER A 279 -4.89 9.56 -0.99
C SER A 279 -5.67 10.81 -0.59
N MET A 280 -6.75 10.60 0.17
CA MET A 280 -7.51 11.65 0.83
C MET A 280 -6.77 12.10 2.09
N ASN A 281 -6.62 13.39 2.29
CA ASN A 281 -6.05 13.95 3.51
C ASN A 281 -7.15 14.24 4.53
N LEU A 282 -7.38 13.30 5.44
CA LEU A 282 -8.46 13.38 6.42
C LEU A 282 -8.40 14.64 7.31
N ALA A 283 -7.19 15.13 7.60
CA ALA A 283 -6.98 16.31 8.42
C ALA A 283 -7.61 17.59 7.84
N ASN A 284 -7.83 17.64 6.52
CA ASN A 284 -8.39 18.82 5.84
C ASN A 284 -9.92 18.76 5.64
N PHE A 285 -10.59 17.84 6.36
CA PHE A 285 -12.05 17.76 6.44
C PHE A 285 -12.56 18.08 7.86
N VAL A 286 -11.69 18.47 8.77
CA VAL A 286 -12.09 18.83 10.13
C VAL A 286 -12.43 20.33 10.21
N ASN A 287 -13.66 20.63 10.57
CA ASN A 287 -14.12 21.98 10.91
C ASN A 287 -13.84 22.26 12.40
N ASN A 288 -13.49 23.52 12.74
CA ASN A 288 -13.19 23.96 14.10
C ASN A 288 -12.16 23.08 14.83
N PRO A 289 -11.00 22.71 14.23
CA PRO A 289 -10.04 21.80 14.81
C PRO A 289 -9.57 22.24 16.20
N PHE A 290 -9.20 21.30 17.05
CA PHE A 290 -8.72 21.52 18.41
C PHE A 290 -9.73 22.28 19.30
N SER A 291 -11.02 21.97 19.18
CA SER A 291 -12.06 22.57 20.00
C SER A 291 -13.16 21.55 20.32
N PRO A 292 -13.97 21.79 21.38
CA PRO A 292 -15.10 20.93 21.69
C PRO A 292 -16.18 20.84 20.59
N ASN A 293 -16.14 21.79 19.64
CA ASN A 293 -17.04 21.87 18.49
C ASN A 293 -16.39 21.37 17.19
N ALA A 294 -15.31 20.61 17.29
CA ALA A 294 -14.69 19.99 16.12
C ALA A 294 -15.65 18.99 15.47
N THR A 295 -15.79 19.07 14.15
CA THR A 295 -16.65 18.18 13.37
C THR A 295 -15.97 17.78 12.07
N PHE A 296 -16.25 16.58 11.58
CA PHE A 296 -15.79 16.11 10.28
C PHE A 296 -16.85 16.41 9.22
N ASP A 297 -16.44 16.97 8.09
CA ASP A 297 -17.31 17.34 6.98
C ASP A 297 -17.53 16.15 6.04
N PHE A 298 -18.48 15.30 6.39
CA PHE A 298 -18.82 14.11 5.60
C PHE A 298 -19.34 14.44 4.20
N ASP A 299 -20.09 15.51 4.02
CA ASP A 299 -20.64 15.86 2.71
C ASP A 299 -19.55 16.29 1.74
N GLU A 300 -18.66 17.16 2.18
CA GLU A 300 -17.50 17.56 1.41
C GLU A 300 -16.54 16.39 1.18
N PHE A 301 -16.34 15.52 2.17
CA PHE A 301 -15.51 14.32 2.03
C PHE A 301 -16.05 13.40 0.93
N LYS A 302 -17.34 13.06 0.95
CA LYS A 302 -18.00 12.25 -0.08
C LYS A 302 -17.90 12.87 -1.45
N ARG A 303 -18.12 14.20 -1.55
CA ARG A 303 -17.92 14.93 -2.80
C ARG A 303 -16.51 14.76 -3.35
N CYS A 304 -15.50 14.94 -2.49
CA CYS A 304 -14.10 14.79 -2.86
C CYS A 304 -13.74 13.35 -3.25
N VAL A 305 -14.29 12.33 -2.58
CA VAL A 305 -14.11 10.91 -2.94
C VAL A 305 -14.61 10.63 -4.36
N ARG A 306 -15.78 11.15 -4.76
CA ARG A 306 -16.29 11.02 -6.14
C ARG A 306 -15.34 11.61 -7.17
N VAL A 307 -14.83 12.81 -6.91
CA VAL A 307 -13.86 13.47 -7.79
C VAL A 307 -12.55 12.67 -7.87
N ALA A 308 -12.06 12.15 -6.73
CA ALA A 308 -10.84 11.37 -6.67
C ALA A 308 -10.95 10.04 -7.45
N VAL A 309 -12.07 9.31 -7.34
CA VAL A 309 -12.34 8.08 -8.10
C VAL A 309 -12.36 8.38 -9.60
N ARG A 310 -13.06 9.43 -10.04
CA ARG A 310 -13.07 9.87 -11.42
C ARG A 310 -11.66 10.21 -11.91
N ALA A 311 -10.92 11.00 -11.14
CA ALA A 311 -9.57 11.41 -11.48
C ALA A 311 -8.60 10.22 -11.62
N LEU A 312 -8.67 9.22 -10.72
CA LEU A 312 -7.87 8.00 -10.82
C LEU A 312 -8.27 7.16 -12.03
N ASN A 313 -9.56 7.08 -12.36
CA ASN A 313 -10.01 6.39 -13.57
C ASN A 313 -9.50 7.10 -14.85
N ASP A 314 -9.46 8.44 -14.88
CA ASP A 314 -8.92 9.20 -16.01
C ASP A 314 -7.41 8.96 -16.18
N VAL A 315 -6.65 8.95 -15.06
CA VAL A 315 -5.22 8.59 -15.08
C VAL A 315 -5.00 7.14 -15.51
N LEU A 316 -5.91 6.21 -15.17
CA LEU A 316 -5.84 4.83 -15.64
C LEU A 316 -5.94 4.76 -17.17
N GLU A 317 -6.88 5.50 -17.78
CA GLU A 317 -7.01 5.57 -19.24
C GLU A 317 -5.75 6.15 -19.92
N GLU A 318 -5.24 7.26 -19.39
CA GLU A 318 -4.01 7.89 -19.86
C GLU A 318 -2.80 6.95 -19.73
N GLY A 319 -2.75 6.16 -18.65
CA GLY A 319 -1.67 5.24 -18.33
C GLY A 319 -1.68 3.93 -19.13
N LEU A 320 -2.80 3.53 -19.73
CA LEU A 320 -2.92 2.25 -20.45
C LEU A 320 -1.83 2.04 -21.50
N PRO A 321 -1.54 2.98 -22.42
CA PRO A 321 -0.48 2.81 -23.42
C PRO A 321 0.93 2.88 -22.86
N LEU A 322 1.10 3.40 -21.62
CA LEU A 322 2.41 3.64 -21.01
C LEU A 322 2.93 2.44 -20.23
N HIS A 323 2.11 1.41 -19.98
CA HIS A 323 2.59 0.20 -19.29
C HIS A 323 3.69 -0.49 -20.11
N PRO A 324 4.83 -0.86 -19.49
CA PRO A 324 6.00 -1.36 -20.20
C PRO A 324 5.81 -2.74 -20.85
N LEU A 325 4.87 -3.54 -20.35
CA LEU A 325 4.61 -4.91 -20.82
C LEU A 325 3.18 -5.04 -21.35
N GLU A 326 3.00 -5.89 -22.37
CA GLU A 326 1.68 -6.17 -22.95
C GLU A 326 0.74 -6.83 -21.94
N GLU A 327 1.22 -7.82 -21.20
CA GLU A 327 0.46 -8.48 -20.11
C GLU A 327 -0.07 -7.49 -19.06
N GLN A 328 0.64 -6.38 -18.83
CA GLN A 328 0.18 -5.32 -17.93
C GLN A 328 -0.95 -4.49 -18.56
N ARG A 329 -0.80 -4.13 -19.84
CA ARG A 329 -1.87 -3.40 -20.58
C ARG A 329 -3.16 -4.22 -20.63
N GLU A 330 -3.06 -5.50 -20.94
CA GLU A 330 -4.20 -6.42 -21.00
C GLU A 330 -4.88 -6.57 -19.64
N SER A 331 -4.10 -6.80 -18.58
CA SER A 331 -4.64 -6.95 -17.22
C SER A 331 -5.33 -5.68 -16.74
N VAL A 332 -4.68 -4.51 -16.90
CA VAL A 332 -5.25 -3.22 -16.48
C VAL A 332 -6.50 -2.87 -17.29
N LYS A 333 -6.52 -3.16 -18.60
CA LYS A 333 -7.70 -2.97 -19.43
C LYS A 333 -8.88 -3.84 -18.96
N ALA A 334 -8.61 -5.12 -18.66
CA ALA A 334 -9.64 -6.08 -18.27
C ALA A 334 -10.23 -5.79 -16.88
N TRP A 335 -9.38 -5.43 -15.90
CA TRP A 335 -9.79 -5.32 -14.49
C TRP A 335 -9.92 -3.89 -13.98
N ARG A 336 -9.24 -2.90 -14.56
CA ARG A 336 -9.36 -1.47 -14.26
C ARG A 336 -9.25 -1.13 -12.76
N GLN A 337 -8.25 -1.68 -12.08
CA GLN A 337 -8.04 -1.47 -10.65
C GLN A 337 -7.46 -0.08 -10.36
N ILE A 338 -7.96 0.57 -9.33
CA ILE A 338 -7.44 1.81 -8.74
C ILE A 338 -7.28 1.62 -7.24
N GLY A 339 -6.50 2.48 -6.59
CA GLY A 339 -6.24 2.44 -5.17
C GLY A 339 -6.36 3.83 -4.52
N LEU A 340 -7.57 4.20 -4.09
CA LEU A 340 -7.78 5.40 -3.30
C LEU A 340 -7.64 5.08 -1.81
N GLY A 341 -6.74 5.77 -1.14
CA GLY A 341 -6.47 5.60 0.30
C GLY A 341 -6.62 6.89 1.08
N ILE A 342 -5.97 6.91 2.24
CA ILE A 342 -5.98 8.01 3.19
C ILE A 342 -4.56 8.42 3.60
N MET A 343 -4.43 9.62 4.13
CA MET A 343 -3.30 10.15 4.89
C MET A 343 -3.83 11.18 5.90
N GLY A 344 -3.03 11.57 6.88
CA GLY A 344 -3.46 12.54 7.90
C GLY A 344 -4.46 11.98 8.92
N LEU A 345 -4.55 10.66 9.10
CA LEU A 345 -5.45 10.03 10.08
C LEU A 345 -5.10 10.46 11.51
N GLY A 346 -3.82 10.37 11.90
CA GLY A 346 -3.38 10.79 13.22
C GLY A 346 -3.64 12.27 13.47
N ASP A 347 -3.40 13.12 12.46
CA ASP A 347 -3.69 14.56 12.53
C ASP A 347 -5.19 14.83 12.69
N MET A 348 -6.04 14.14 11.94
CA MET A 348 -7.50 14.27 12.04
C MET A 348 -7.99 13.92 13.44
N LEU A 349 -7.54 12.79 14.00
CA LEU A 349 -7.94 12.35 15.34
C LEU A 349 -7.52 13.38 16.41
N ILE A 350 -6.28 13.89 16.34
CA ILE A 350 -5.81 14.95 17.24
C ILE A 350 -6.66 16.23 17.09
N GLN A 351 -7.00 16.63 15.87
CA GLN A 351 -7.85 17.80 15.62
C GLN A 351 -9.26 17.65 16.18
N MET A 352 -9.79 16.42 16.21
CA MET A 352 -11.09 16.06 16.76
C MET A 352 -11.05 15.83 18.28
N GLY A 353 -9.86 15.78 18.91
CA GLY A 353 -9.70 15.44 20.31
C GLY A 353 -9.95 13.95 20.62
N LEU A 354 -9.75 13.07 19.63
CA LEU A 354 -9.93 11.61 19.74
C LEU A 354 -8.57 10.93 19.93
N THR A 355 -8.49 10.04 20.90
CA THR A 355 -7.31 9.23 21.16
C THR A 355 -7.22 8.11 20.14
N TYR A 356 -6.11 8.03 19.38
CA TYR A 356 -5.89 6.95 18.41
C TYR A 356 -6.03 5.58 19.11
N GLY A 357 -6.85 4.68 18.56
CA GLY A 357 -7.10 3.35 19.10
C GLY A 357 -8.21 3.28 20.17
N SER A 358 -8.68 4.41 20.69
CA SER A 358 -9.83 4.40 21.59
C SER A 358 -11.11 3.89 20.90
N THR A 359 -12.04 3.37 21.67
CA THR A 359 -13.34 2.89 21.15
C THR A 359 -14.06 3.96 20.32
N ASP A 360 -14.05 5.22 20.80
CA ASP A 360 -14.68 6.33 20.08
C ASP A 360 -13.97 6.65 18.76
N ALA A 361 -12.62 6.63 18.75
CA ALA A 361 -11.84 6.84 17.53
C ALA A 361 -12.05 5.70 16.54
N VAL A 362 -12.08 4.45 16.99
CA VAL A 362 -12.35 3.26 16.16
C VAL A 362 -13.74 3.34 15.54
N ALA A 363 -14.77 3.64 16.35
CA ALA A 363 -16.15 3.80 15.84
C ALA A 363 -16.26 4.94 14.82
N PHE A 364 -15.61 6.07 15.10
CA PHE A 364 -15.57 7.21 14.17
C PHE A 364 -14.87 6.88 12.85
N CYS A 365 -13.78 6.12 12.91
CA CYS A 365 -13.08 5.64 11.72
C CYS A 365 -13.92 4.64 10.91
N HIS A 366 -14.76 3.82 11.53
CA HIS A 366 -15.76 3.01 10.84
C HIS A 366 -16.73 3.86 10.02
N ASP A 367 -17.26 4.96 10.59
CA ASP A 367 -18.17 5.85 9.88
C ASP A 367 -17.50 6.49 8.66
N ILE A 368 -16.25 6.96 8.79
CA ILE A 368 -15.48 7.53 7.67
C ILE A 368 -15.19 6.44 6.62
N GLY A 369 -14.75 5.26 7.04
CA GLY A 369 -14.43 4.14 6.17
C GLY A 369 -15.64 3.68 5.37
N PHE A 370 -16.79 3.51 6.01
CA PHE A 370 -18.04 3.18 5.35
C PHE A 370 -18.45 4.26 4.34
N ALA A 371 -18.41 5.54 4.75
CA ALA A 371 -18.75 6.66 3.86
C ALA A 371 -17.83 6.68 2.62
N MET A 372 -16.53 6.38 2.80
CA MET A 372 -15.56 6.30 1.70
C MET A 372 -15.86 5.15 0.76
N ALA A 373 -16.12 3.95 1.30
CA ALA A 373 -16.37 2.74 0.51
C ALA A 373 -17.67 2.84 -0.28
N ASP A 374 -18.79 3.18 0.37
CA ASP A 374 -20.09 3.36 -0.30
C ASP A 374 -20.00 4.42 -1.40
N THR A 375 -19.36 5.56 -1.12
CA THR A 375 -19.21 6.64 -2.11
C THR A 375 -18.31 6.24 -3.28
N ALA A 376 -17.21 5.51 -3.03
CA ALA A 376 -16.31 5.06 -4.10
C ALA A 376 -16.99 4.04 -5.01
N ILE A 377 -17.76 3.10 -4.46
CA ILE A 377 -18.55 2.12 -5.22
C ILE A 377 -19.62 2.84 -6.04
N ALA A 378 -20.36 3.78 -5.45
CA ALA A 378 -21.34 4.59 -6.16
C ALA A 378 -20.73 5.39 -7.32
N ALA A 379 -19.59 6.05 -7.09
CA ALA A 379 -18.86 6.80 -8.12
C ALA A 379 -18.39 5.89 -9.27
N SER A 380 -17.90 4.68 -8.96
CA SER A 380 -17.52 3.71 -9.99
C SER A 380 -18.73 3.22 -10.80
N ALA A 381 -19.91 3.06 -10.18
CA ALA A 381 -21.14 2.72 -10.90
C ALA A 381 -21.65 3.88 -11.77
N GLU A 382 -21.56 5.13 -11.29
CA GLU A 382 -21.87 6.33 -12.08
C GLU A 382 -20.93 6.45 -13.31
N LEU A 383 -19.65 6.15 -13.15
CA LEU A 383 -18.69 6.08 -14.26
C LEU A 383 -19.03 4.93 -15.23
N ALA A 384 -19.46 3.78 -14.72
CA ALA A 384 -19.92 2.67 -15.56
C ALA A 384 -21.14 3.05 -16.40
N HIS A 385 -22.08 3.81 -15.85
CA HIS A 385 -23.21 4.34 -16.60
C HIS A 385 -22.76 5.25 -17.76
N GLN A 386 -21.73 6.07 -17.55
CA GLN A 386 -21.26 7.04 -18.55
C GLN A 386 -20.31 6.42 -19.58
N ARG A 387 -19.46 5.45 -19.19
CA ARG A 387 -18.32 4.98 -19.96
C ARG A 387 -18.28 3.45 -20.15
N GLY A 388 -19.30 2.73 -19.66
CA GLY A 388 -19.36 1.28 -19.63
C GLY A 388 -18.66 0.67 -18.40
N ALA A 389 -19.12 -0.49 -17.97
CA ALA A 389 -18.49 -1.27 -16.92
C ALA A 389 -17.14 -1.83 -17.39
N PHE A 390 -16.30 -2.31 -16.45
CA PHE A 390 -15.08 -3.03 -16.83
C PHE A 390 -15.43 -4.36 -17.52
N ASP A 391 -14.53 -4.85 -18.41
CA ASP A 391 -14.84 -5.94 -19.35
C ASP A 391 -15.35 -7.23 -18.69
N LYS A 392 -14.87 -7.54 -17.47
CA LYS A 392 -15.21 -8.75 -16.71
C LYS A 392 -16.12 -8.47 -15.50
N CYS A 393 -16.97 -7.47 -15.61
CA CYS A 393 -17.90 -7.07 -14.55
C CYS A 393 -19.08 -8.03 -14.46
N HIS A 394 -19.01 -8.97 -13.54
CA HIS A 394 -20.11 -9.89 -13.18
C HIS A 394 -20.89 -9.29 -12.02
N ILE A 395 -21.98 -8.58 -12.33
CA ILE A 395 -22.76 -7.80 -11.35
C ILE A 395 -23.26 -8.65 -10.19
N ASP A 396 -23.84 -9.81 -10.48
CA ASP A 396 -24.43 -10.68 -9.45
C ASP A 396 -23.36 -11.25 -8.51
N GLU A 397 -22.19 -11.63 -9.03
CA GLU A 397 -21.05 -12.10 -8.26
C GLU A 397 -20.52 -10.98 -7.36
N ILE A 398 -20.30 -9.77 -7.88
CA ILE A 398 -19.87 -8.60 -7.11
C ILE A 398 -20.84 -8.32 -5.96
N MET A 399 -22.14 -8.22 -6.26
CA MET A 399 -23.18 -7.93 -5.27
C MET A 399 -23.34 -9.04 -4.23
N SER A 400 -22.94 -10.28 -4.55
CA SER A 400 -23.01 -11.42 -3.63
C SER A 400 -21.87 -11.42 -2.60
N THR A 401 -20.76 -10.70 -2.83
CA THR A 401 -19.57 -10.72 -1.96
C THR A 401 -19.87 -10.17 -0.57
N PRO A 402 -19.19 -10.70 0.47
CA PRO A 402 -19.31 -10.17 1.83
C PRO A 402 -18.91 -8.69 1.92
N TYR A 403 -17.83 -8.30 1.22
CA TYR A 403 -17.34 -6.92 1.20
C TYR A 403 -18.40 -5.95 0.65
N PHE A 404 -18.99 -6.26 -0.51
CA PHE A 404 -20.03 -5.42 -1.12
C PHE A 404 -21.22 -5.23 -0.17
N LYS A 405 -21.74 -6.33 0.40
CA LYS A 405 -22.90 -6.28 1.31
C LYS A 405 -22.63 -5.46 2.57
N ALA A 406 -21.40 -5.49 3.09
CA ALA A 406 -21.01 -4.75 4.29
C ALA A 406 -20.78 -3.25 4.02
N ASN A 407 -20.50 -2.86 2.77
CA ASN A 407 -20.00 -1.52 2.43
C ASN A 407 -20.88 -0.73 1.45
N THR A 408 -22.13 -1.15 1.26
CA THR A 408 -23.04 -0.44 0.36
C THR A 408 -24.39 -0.14 0.99
N THR A 409 -24.89 1.06 0.71
CA THR A 409 -26.30 1.42 0.93
C THR A 409 -27.20 0.80 -0.14
N GLU A 410 -28.52 0.74 0.12
CA GLU A 410 -29.50 0.30 -0.88
C GLU A 410 -29.44 1.14 -2.17
N ALA A 411 -29.19 2.44 -2.05
CA ALA A 411 -29.07 3.34 -3.19
C ALA A 411 -27.85 3.00 -4.04
N THR A 412 -26.69 2.77 -3.42
CA THR A 412 -25.46 2.36 -4.11
C THR A 412 -25.62 0.98 -4.76
N ALA A 413 -26.23 0.03 -4.05
CA ALA A 413 -26.52 -1.30 -4.59
C ALA A 413 -27.44 -1.24 -5.82
N ALA A 414 -28.44 -0.35 -5.83
CA ALA A 414 -29.31 -0.12 -6.98
C ALA A 414 -28.54 0.43 -8.20
N LEU A 415 -27.58 1.34 -7.99
CA LEU A 415 -26.72 1.86 -9.06
C LEU A 415 -25.85 0.76 -9.66
N VAL A 416 -25.18 -0.06 -8.82
CA VAL A 416 -24.36 -1.18 -9.30
C VAL A 416 -25.20 -2.20 -10.04
N LYS A 417 -26.39 -2.52 -9.54
CA LYS A 417 -27.32 -3.44 -10.21
C LYS A 417 -27.73 -2.94 -11.60
N ALA A 418 -27.89 -1.63 -11.75
CA ALA A 418 -28.32 -1.04 -13.02
C ALA A 418 -27.20 -0.90 -14.05
N TYR A 419 -25.97 -0.59 -13.62
CA TYR A 419 -24.89 -0.15 -14.51
C TYR A 419 -23.60 -0.97 -14.39
N GLY A 420 -23.45 -1.85 -13.38
CA GLY A 420 -22.20 -2.49 -13.03
C GLY A 420 -21.21 -1.50 -12.39
N MET A 421 -19.93 -1.80 -12.50
CA MET A 421 -18.85 -0.97 -11.98
C MET A 421 -17.81 -0.67 -13.07
N ARG A 422 -17.20 0.53 -13.04
CA ARG A 422 -16.13 0.91 -13.96
C ARG A 422 -14.78 0.34 -13.54
N ASN A 423 -14.58 0.13 -12.24
CA ASN A 423 -13.33 -0.31 -11.61
C ASN A 423 -13.62 -1.54 -10.75
N SER A 424 -12.77 -2.53 -10.81
CA SER A 424 -12.95 -3.80 -10.08
C SER A 424 -12.37 -3.79 -8.66
N GLN A 425 -11.49 -2.82 -8.36
CA GLN A 425 -10.90 -2.55 -7.05
C GLN A 425 -10.79 -1.03 -6.90
N LEU A 426 -11.08 -0.51 -5.72
CA LEU A 426 -11.23 0.92 -5.49
C LEU A 426 -10.35 1.47 -4.37
N LEU A 427 -10.25 0.77 -3.24
CA LEU A 427 -9.68 1.30 -2.01
C LEU A 427 -8.48 0.50 -1.51
N THR A 428 -7.43 1.23 -1.12
CA THR A 428 -6.23 0.70 -0.48
C THR A 428 -5.61 1.75 0.43
N ILE A 429 -4.92 1.35 1.48
CA ILE A 429 -4.17 2.32 2.30
C ILE A 429 -2.68 2.08 2.11
N ALA A 430 -2.09 2.91 1.25
CA ALA A 430 -0.66 2.95 0.99
C ALA A 430 0.12 3.70 2.10
N PRO A 431 1.44 3.49 2.24
CA PRO A 431 2.25 4.14 3.27
C PRO A 431 2.26 5.67 3.17
N THR A 432 2.11 6.23 1.99
CA THR A 432 2.18 7.68 1.66
C THR A 432 3.42 8.42 2.20
N GLY A 433 4.51 7.71 2.51
CA GLY A 433 5.64 8.24 3.26
C GLY A 433 6.21 9.56 2.75
N THR A 434 6.47 9.66 1.43
CA THR A 434 6.98 10.90 0.84
C THR A 434 5.91 12.01 0.74
N LEU A 435 4.64 11.63 0.47
CA LEU A 435 3.54 12.60 0.33
C LEU A 435 3.19 13.23 1.68
N SER A 436 3.05 12.41 2.71
CA SER A 436 2.75 12.87 4.07
C SER A 436 3.88 13.72 4.64
N THR A 437 5.14 13.33 4.41
CA THR A 437 6.31 14.13 4.80
C THR A 437 6.32 15.48 4.07
N MET A 438 6.01 15.52 2.78
CA MET A 438 5.91 16.78 2.01
C MET A 438 4.85 17.71 2.60
N LEU A 439 3.71 17.18 3.02
CA LEU A 439 2.62 17.97 3.61
C LEU A 439 2.79 18.24 5.12
N GLY A 440 3.72 17.56 5.81
CA GLY A 440 3.91 17.65 7.25
C GLY A 440 2.76 17.05 8.07
N ILE A 441 2.23 15.89 7.64
CA ILE A 441 1.12 15.16 8.28
C ILE A 441 1.47 13.69 8.46
N SER A 442 0.66 12.95 9.21
CA SER A 442 0.79 11.49 9.36
C SER A 442 0.51 10.73 8.05
N GLY A 443 1.22 9.63 7.81
CA GLY A 443 1.11 8.82 6.61
C GLY A 443 0.14 7.65 6.75
N GLY A 444 -0.63 7.35 5.69
CA GLY A 444 -1.50 6.17 5.63
C GLY A 444 -2.37 6.00 6.87
N ILE A 445 -2.32 4.80 7.43
CA ILE A 445 -3.03 4.42 8.66
C ILE A 445 -2.29 4.84 9.94
N GLU A 446 -1.07 5.38 9.83
CA GLU A 446 -0.19 5.59 10.97
C GLU A 446 -0.65 6.76 11.87
N PRO A 447 -0.40 6.72 13.21
CA PRO A 447 -0.43 7.91 14.04
C PRO A 447 0.72 8.86 13.66
N ILE A 448 0.80 10.03 14.29
CA ILE A 448 2.02 10.83 14.20
C ILE A 448 3.19 10.04 14.80
N TYR A 449 4.38 10.17 14.19
CA TYR A 449 5.54 9.38 14.65
C TYR A 449 6.01 9.80 16.05
N ALA A 450 6.15 11.10 16.28
CA ALA A 450 6.57 11.68 17.55
C ALA A 450 6.01 13.11 17.69
N ASN A 451 5.94 13.63 18.91
CA ASN A 451 5.53 15.00 19.15
C ASN A 451 6.60 16.02 18.72
N PHE A 452 7.88 15.64 18.83
CA PHE A 452 9.03 16.45 18.44
C PHE A 452 10.20 15.55 18.06
N TYR A 453 11.20 16.14 17.42
CA TYR A 453 12.53 15.57 17.26
C TYR A 453 13.60 16.54 17.76
N GLU A 454 14.75 16.04 18.15
CA GLU A 454 15.88 16.86 18.56
C GLU A 454 16.80 17.15 17.37
N ARG A 455 17.02 18.42 17.09
CA ARG A 455 17.96 18.88 16.09
C ARG A 455 19.25 19.30 16.77
N LYS A 456 20.34 18.59 16.46
CA LYS A 456 21.69 18.98 16.87
C LYS A 456 22.17 20.11 15.96
N THR A 457 22.64 21.20 16.56
CA THR A 457 23.37 22.25 15.83
C THR A 457 24.83 22.20 16.22
N GLU A 458 25.70 21.97 15.25
CA GLU A 458 27.13 21.98 15.48
C GLU A 458 27.61 23.43 15.67
N SER A 459 28.37 23.66 16.75
CA SER A 459 29.25 24.81 17.00
C SER A 459 28.68 26.24 16.97
N LEU A 460 27.39 26.50 17.22
CA LEU A 460 26.94 27.88 17.41
C LEU A 460 27.52 28.54 18.67
N HIS A 461 27.96 27.76 19.69
CA HIS A 461 28.45 28.26 20.97
C HIS A 461 29.68 27.50 21.52
N GLY A 462 30.43 26.78 20.65
CA GLY A 462 31.58 25.99 21.09
C GLY A 462 31.22 24.65 21.78
N THR A 463 29.92 24.35 21.94
CA THR A 463 29.36 23.10 22.45
C THR A 463 28.16 22.70 21.62
N ASP A 464 27.89 21.41 21.52
CA ASP A 464 26.69 20.90 20.85
C ASP A 464 25.42 21.40 21.58
N VAL A 465 24.53 22.06 20.84
CA VAL A 465 23.25 22.49 21.35
C VAL A 465 22.13 21.75 20.65
N TYR A 466 21.22 21.18 21.41
CA TYR A 466 20.05 20.44 20.92
C TYR A 466 18.80 21.31 21.02
N TYR A 467 18.05 21.40 19.94
CA TYR A 467 16.76 22.12 19.88
C TYR A 467 15.64 21.14 19.66
N LYS A 468 14.58 21.24 20.45
CA LYS A 468 13.31 20.54 20.16
C LYS A 468 12.64 21.22 18.97
N VAL A 469 12.30 20.41 17.97
CA VAL A 469 11.51 20.82 16.80
C VAL A 469 10.21 20.06 16.85
N TYR A 470 9.13 20.73 17.13
CA TYR A 470 7.81 20.12 17.22
C TYR A 470 7.27 19.75 15.83
N THR A 471 6.50 18.65 15.77
CA THR A 471 5.80 18.28 14.53
C THR A 471 4.71 19.32 14.22
N PRO A 472 4.36 19.53 12.92
CA PRO A 472 3.46 20.62 12.53
C PRO A 472 2.11 20.61 13.25
N ILE A 473 1.54 19.45 13.56
CA ILE A 473 0.27 19.34 14.28
C ILE A 473 0.41 19.80 15.74
N VAL A 474 1.51 19.41 16.39
CA VAL A 474 1.83 19.81 17.78
C VAL A 474 2.05 21.32 17.84
N GLU A 475 2.85 21.87 16.94
CA GLU A 475 3.12 23.30 16.88
C GLU A 475 1.84 24.12 16.70
N ARG A 476 0.95 23.70 15.79
CA ARG A 476 -0.37 24.34 15.58
C ARG A 476 -1.24 24.29 16.83
N TYR A 477 -1.26 23.17 17.53
CA TYR A 477 -2.01 23.01 18.79
C TYR A 477 -1.45 23.92 19.88
N MET A 478 -0.13 23.90 20.11
CA MET A 478 0.56 24.70 21.11
C MET A 478 0.33 26.20 20.87
N LYS A 479 0.42 26.65 19.62
CA LYS A 479 0.14 28.04 19.23
C LYS A 479 -1.31 28.44 19.52
N LYS A 480 -2.28 27.58 19.18
CA LYS A 480 -3.70 27.86 19.40
C LYS A 480 -4.06 27.95 20.89
N HIS A 481 -3.48 27.08 21.71
CA HIS A 481 -3.78 27.00 23.14
C HIS A 481 -2.79 27.76 24.03
N HIS A 482 -1.82 28.49 23.42
CA HIS A 482 -0.81 29.26 24.13
C HIS A 482 0.03 28.47 25.14
N ILE A 483 0.26 27.16 24.86
CA ILE A 483 1.13 26.30 25.67
C ILE A 483 2.57 26.37 25.13
N LYS A 484 3.53 26.21 26.04
CA LYS A 484 4.95 26.40 25.76
C LYS A 484 5.78 25.12 25.77
N ASP A 485 5.21 24.06 26.34
CA ASP A 485 5.90 22.82 26.59
C ASP A 485 5.00 21.61 26.24
N ASP A 486 5.59 20.56 25.70
CA ASP A 486 4.89 19.35 25.27
C ASP A 486 4.32 18.54 26.45
N SER A 487 4.78 18.77 27.70
CA SER A 487 4.17 18.18 28.90
C SER A 487 2.73 18.63 29.15
N GLN A 488 2.28 19.69 28.50
CA GLN A 488 0.93 20.22 28.59
C GLN A 488 0.00 19.72 27.47
N LEU A 489 0.51 18.83 26.58
CA LEU A 489 -0.32 18.23 25.53
C LEU A 489 -1.35 17.26 26.15
N PRO A 490 -2.58 17.27 25.66
CA PRO A 490 -3.59 16.29 26.06
C PRO A 490 -3.18 14.84 25.76
N GLU A 491 -3.77 13.90 26.46
CA GLU A 491 -3.50 12.46 26.33
C GLU A 491 -3.79 11.92 24.91
N TYR A 492 -4.66 12.56 24.14
CA TYR A 492 -4.95 12.16 22.76
C TYR A 492 -3.83 12.50 21.74
N PHE A 493 -2.73 13.12 22.18
CA PHE A 493 -1.51 13.21 21.38
C PHE A 493 -0.71 11.91 21.41
N VAL A 494 -1.32 10.84 20.92
CA VAL A 494 -0.70 9.53 20.81
C VAL A 494 0.26 9.51 19.62
N THR A 495 1.43 8.93 19.82
CA THR A 495 2.48 8.78 18.80
C THR A 495 2.74 7.31 18.50
N ALA A 496 3.42 7.03 17.39
CA ALA A 496 3.86 5.67 17.06
C ALA A 496 4.74 5.03 18.16
N LEU A 497 5.39 5.86 18.99
CA LEU A 497 6.27 5.41 20.08
C LEU A 497 5.52 5.15 21.40
N THR A 498 4.30 5.64 21.54
CA THR A 498 3.50 5.54 22.77
C THR A 498 2.23 4.72 22.60
N LEU A 499 1.83 4.45 21.36
CA LEU A 499 0.63 3.68 21.04
C LEU A 499 0.76 2.22 21.46
N ASP A 500 -0.27 1.70 22.13
CA ASP A 500 -0.38 0.27 22.40
C ASP A 500 -0.60 -0.52 21.11
N TYR A 501 0.07 -1.66 20.97
CA TYR A 501 0.01 -2.46 19.76
C TYR A 501 -1.37 -3.08 19.51
N HIS A 502 -2.15 -3.38 20.53
CA HIS A 502 -3.53 -3.87 20.38
C HIS A 502 -4.41 -2.78 19.78
N GLU A 503 -4.33 -1.55 20.30
CA GLU A 503 -5.05 -0.40 19.76
C GLU A 503 -4.65 -0.12 18.29
N ARG A 504 -3.37 -0.35 17.97
CA ARG A 504 -2.87 -0.24 16.59
C ARG A 504 -3.51 -1.28 15.68
N VAL A 505 -3.60 -2.53 16.12
CA VAL A 505 -4.22 -3.64 15.37
C VAL A 505 -5.73 -3.43 15.23
N GLU A 506 -6.40 -2.99 16.29
CA GLU A 506 -7.84 -2.68 16.25
C GLU A 506 -8.17 -1.57 15.26
N MET A 507 -7.39 -0.50 15.22
CA MET A 507 -7.57 0.57 14.24
C MET A 507 -7.39 0.06 12.80
N GLN A 508 -6.38 -0.79 12.56
CA GLN A 508 -6.20 -1.41 11.25
C GLN A 508 -7.36 -2.32 10.87
N ALA A 509 -7.85 -3.13 11.82
CA ALA A 509 -8.99 -4.01 11.60
C ALA A 509 -10.26 -3.23 11.27
N ALA A 510 -10.48 -2.09 11.93
CA ALA A 510 -11.59 -1.19 11.67
C ALA A 510 -11.56 -0.67 10.22
N TRP A 511 -10.43 -0.15 9.78
CA TRP A 511 -10.28 0.33 8.41
C TRP A 511 -10.35 -0.79 7.37
N GLN A 512 -9.75 -1.97 7.64
CA GLN A 512 -9.75 -3.10 6.70
C GLN A 512 -11.16 -3.59 6.37
N GLN A 513 -12.14 -3.38 7.23
CA GLN A 513 -13.54 -3.71 6.93
C GLN A 513 -14.09 -2.91 5.75
N HIS A 514 -13.52 -1.74 5.46
CA HIS A 514 -13.95 -0.82 4.40
C HIS A 514 -13.00 -0.76 3.21
N ILE A 515 -11.88 -1.49 3.26
CA ILE A 515 -10.87 -1.53 2.19
C ILE A 515 -11.00 -2.84 1.42
N ASP A 516 -11.19 -2.77 0.10
CA ASP A 516 -11.32 -3.94 -0.78
C ASP A 516 -9.98 -4.48 -1.30
N ALA A 517 -8.89 -3.75 -1.07
CA ALA A 517 -7.52 -4.24 -1.19
C ALA A 517 -6.93 -4.54 0.21
N SER A 518 -5.76 -3.99 0.53
CA SER A 518 -5.10 -4.19 1.81
C SER A 518 -4.58 -2.87 2.38
N ILE A 519 -3.96 -2.93 3.54
CA ILE A 519 -3.41 -1.80 4.28
C ILE A 519 -1.93 -2.05 4.57
N SER A 520 -1.06 -1.16 4.13
CA SER A 520 0.33 -1.15 4.59
C SER A 520 0.40 -0.58 6.01
N SER A 521 1.06 -1.29 6.90
CA SER A 521 1.04 -0.98 8.33
C SER A 521 2.36 -1.28 9.01
N THR A 522 2.74 -0.44 9.96
CA THR A 522 3.88 -0.64 10.87
C THR A 522 3.39 -0.72 12.31
N VAL A 523 3.91 -1.67 13.07
CA VAL A 523 3.71 -1.74 14.52
C VAL A 523 5.04 -1.41 15.20
N ASN A 524 5.07 -0.33 15.99
CA ASN A 524 6.24 0.04 16.77
C ASN A 524 6.07 -0.51 18.17
N VAL A 525 7.09 -1.17 18.68
CA VAL A 525 7.08 -1.80 19.99
C VAL A 525 8.35 -1.45 20.77
N PRO A 526 8.35 -1.42 22.11
CA PRO A 526 9.52 -1.13 22.90
C PRO A 526 10.56 -2.27 22.80
N ASN A 527 11.82 -1.97 23.10
CA ASN A 527 12.90 -2.97 23.10
C ASN A 527 12.70 -4.14 24.09
N SER A 528 11.79 -3.96 25.06
CA SER A 528 11.40 -5.00 26.02
C SER A 528 10.35 -5.99 25.47
N PHE A 529 9.82 -5.72 24.26
CA PHE A 529 8.85 -6.61 23.62
C PHE A 529 9.48 -7.96 23.30
N THR A 530 8.83 -9.04 23.65
CA THR A 530 9.37 -10.40 23.46
C THR A 530 8.84 -11.05 22.18
N VAL A 531 9.43 -12.19 21.81
CA VAL A 531 8.92 -12.99 20.66
C VAL A 531 7.52 -13.53 20.96
N GLU A 532 7.24 -13.82 22.23
CA GLU A 532 5.94 -14.30 22.69
C GLU A 532 4.83 -13.23 22.56
N ASP A 533 5.14 -11.94 22.82
CA ASP A 533 4.23 -10.81 22.61
C ASP A 533 3.91 -10.59 21.13
#